data_7144526d0ef660a68977e7557decaa70
#
_entry.id   7144526d0ef660a68977e7557decaa70
#
_cell.length_a   1.000
_cell.length_b   1.000
_cell.length_c   1.000
_cell.angle_alpha   90.00
_cell.angle_beta   90.00
_cell.angle_gamma   90.00
#
_symmetry.space_group_name_H-M   'P 1'
#
loop_
_entity.id
_entity.type
_entity.pdbx_description
1 polymer ?
#
loop_
_entity_poly.entity_id
_entity_poly.type
_entity_poly.pdbx_seq_one_letter_code
_entity_poly.pdbx_strand_id
1 'polypeptide(L)'
;MIKSLKKFSIFLASIALLIGLQSEAFAAKKSRTLSKTIKQDYVKCGVSQGLPGFSNADAAGNWSGIDVDVCRAVAAAVLGDSGKVKFSPLTAKERFTALSSGEVDILSRNTTWTLSRDADLNLTFVGVNFYDGQGFMVRKSSGITSTKGFKNGISVCTNTGTTTELNMRDFFNSRKISYEPVAFEKADEVVQAYDAGRCDTYTTDKSGLAAQRTKMKNPDEHIVLPETISKEPLGPAVRHGDQVWEDIVRWSLFAMIEAEEYGITSANADSMKSSENPAIKRLVGAEGELGALLGIGNDWSLNIIKQVGNYGESYKRNIADTGILPARGPNALWTNGGILYVAPAR
;
A
#
# COMPACT_ATOMS: atom_id res chain seq x y z
N MET A 1 -61.49 -30.70 28.89
CA MET A 1 -60.72 -29.44 29.01
C MET A 1 -59.22 -29.59 29.25
N ILE A 2 -58.73 -30.72 29.77
CA ILE A 2 -57.28 -30.84 30.13
C ILE A 2 -56.36 -31.21 28.94
N LYS A 3 -56.86 -31.74 27.82
CA LYS A 3 -56.07 -32.06 26.61
C LYS A 3 -55.70 -30.87 25.73
N SER A 4 -56.39 -29.72 25.86
CA SER A 4 -56.13 -28.51 25.08
C SER A 4 -54.97 -27.68 25.65
N LEU A 5 -54.76 -27.68 26.96
CA LEU A 5 -53.67 -26.93 27.61
C LEU A 5 -52.28 -27.51 27.35
N LYS A 6 -52.14 -28.82 27.20
CA LYS A 6 -50.83 -29.45 26.93
C LYS A 6 -50.29 -29.16 25.52
N LYS A 7 -51.16 -28.99 24.53
CA LYS A 7 -50.72 -28.64 23.16
C LYS A 7 -50.29 -27.17 23.02
N PHE A 8 -50.83 -26.26 23.85
CA PHE A 8 -50.45 -24.86 23.83
C PHE A 8 -49.09 -24.60 24.49
N SER A 9 -48.77 -25.36 25.57
CA SER A 9 -47.48 -25.26 26.25
C SER A 9 -46.30 -25.77 25.40
N ILE A 10 -46.51 -26.79 24.56
CA ILE A 10 -45.48 -27.34 23.69
C ILE A 10 -45.19 -26.37 22.52
N PHE A 11 -46.20 -25.65 22.04
CA PHE A 11 -46.04 -24.69 20.96
C PHE A 11 -45.29 -23.40 21.39
N LEU A 12 -45.49 -22.96 22.63
CA LEU A 12 -44.74 -21.81 23.19
C LEU A 12 -43.29 -22.17 23.52
N ALA A 13 -43.01 -23.40 23.95
CA ALA A 13 -41.63 -23.86 24.18
C ALA A 13 -40.83 -23.99 22.87
N SER A 14 -41.47 -24.37 21.76
CA SER A 14 -40.81 -24.48 20.45
C SER A 14 -40.52 -23.13 19.84
N ILE A 15 -41.33 -22.10 20.08
CA ILE A 15 -41.10 -20.74 19.62
C ILE A 15 -39.98 -20.07 20.43
N ALA A 16 -39.90 -20.29 21.72
CA ALA A 16 -38.82 -19.77 22.57
C ALA A 16 -37.45 -20.40 22.23
N LEU A 17 -37.43 -21.66 21.76
CA LEU A 17 -36.18 -22.32 21.31
C LEU A 17 -35.69 -21.81 19.96
N LEU A 18 -36.60 -21.36 19.07
CA LEU A 18 -36.24 -20.76 17.74
C LEU A 18 -35.75 -19.34 17.85
N ILE A 19 -36.16 -18.58 18.86
CA ILE A 19 -35.68 -17.20 19.10
C ILE A 19 -34.30 -17.21 19.77
N GLY A 20 -33.94 -18.25 20.51
CA GLY A 20 -32.63 -18.38 21.16
C GLY A 20 -31.49 -18.77 20.21
N LEU A 21 -31.78 -19.24 18.99
CA LEU A 21 -30.78 -19.70 18.02
C LEU A 21 -30.32 -18.60 17.02
N GLN A 22 -30.88 -17.39 17.09
CA GLN A 22 -30.47 -16.31 16.21
C GLN A 22 -29.43 -15.34 16.81
N SER A 23 -29.03 -15.53 18.07
CA SER A 23 -28.04 -14.65 18.73
C SER A 23 -26.61 -15.16 18.74
N GLU A 24 -26.29 -16.28 18.08
CA GLU A 24 -24.91 -16.81 18.05
C GLU A 24 -24.11 -16.49 16.79
N ALA A 25 -24.59 -15.64 15.90
CA ALA A 25 -23.97 -15.41 14.59
C ALA A 25 -22.87 -14.33 14.57
N PHE A 26 -22.54 -13.68 15.66
CA PHE A 26 -21.39 -12.76 15.77
C PHE A 26 -20.41 -13.20 16.84
N ALA A 27 -19.86 -14.42 16.71
CA ALA A 27 -18.58 -14.68 17.36
C ALA A 27 -17.56 -13.73 16.75
N ALA A 28 -17.15 -12.71 17.51
CA ALA A 28 -16.17 -11.75 17.07
C ALA A 28 -14.95 -12.48 16.49
N LYS A 29 -14.69 -12.32 15.20
CA LYS A 29 -13.54 -12.91 14.53
C LYS A 29 -12.30 -12.48 15.31
N LYS A 30 -11.57 -13.42 15.91
CA LYS A 30 -10.41 -13.11 16.75
C LYS A 30 -9.20 -12.81 15.87
N SER A 31 -8.71 -11.60 15.90
CA SER A 31 -7.41 -11.22 15.33
C SER A 31 -6.37 -11.05 16.44
N ARG A 32 -5.25 -11.78 16.30
CA ARG A 32 -4.11 -11.60 17.21
C ARG A 32 -3.43 -10.26 16.96
N THR A 33 -3.29 -9.87 15.69
CA THR A 33 -2.62 -8.63 15.32
C THR A 33 -3.43 -7.42 15.78
N LEU A 34 -4.76 -7.40 15.55
CA LEU A 34 -5.64 -6.33 16.05
C LEU A 34 -5.55 -6.20 17.57
N SER A 35 -5.69 -7.32 18.29
CA SER A 35 -5.64 -7.32 19.76
C SER A 35 -4.30 -6.81 20.30
N LYS A 36 -3.19 -7.19 19.65
CA LYS A 36 -1.84 -6.70 19.98
C LYS A 36 -1.69 -5.21 19.68
N THR A 37 -2.19 -4.75 18.54
CA THR A 37 -2.15 -3.35 18.10
C THR A 37 -2.92 -2.46 19.08
N ILE A 38 -4.13 -2.85 19.48
CA ILE A 38 -4.92 -2.13 20.49
C ILE A 38 -4.17 -2.09 21.84
N LYS A 39 -3.62 -3.22 22.30
CA LYS A 39 -2.90 -3.29 23.59
C LYS A 39 -1.63 -2.45 23.63
N GLN A 40 -0.87 -2.41 22.55
CA GLN A 40 0.39 -1.65 22.46
C GLN A 40 0.17 -0.18 22.09
N ASP A 41 -1.05 0.18 21.63
CA ASP A 41 -1.48 1.51 21.23
C ASP A 41 -0.70 2.13 20.06
N TYR A 42 -0.17 1.30 19.15
CA TYR A 42 0.43 1.73 17.89
C TYR A 42 0.47 0.60 16.86
N VAL A 43 0.49 0.98 15.58
CA VAL A 43 0.70 0.09 14.43
C VAL A 43 2.18 -0.03 14.13
N LYS A 44 2.68 -1.24 13.90
CA LYS A 44 4.05 -1.48 13.43
C LYS A 44 4.08 -1.56 11.92
N CYS A 45 4.75 -0.64 11.27
CA CYS A 45 4.80 -0.50 9.82
C CYS A 45 6.23 -0.60 9.28
N GLY A 46 6.48 -1.56 8.39
CA GLY A 46 7.71 -1.66 7.62
C GLY A 46 7.64 -0.76 6.39
N VAL A 47 8.62 0.13 6.25
CA VAL A 47 8.72 1.13 5.19
C VAL A 47 10.07 1.09 4.48
N SER A 48 10.26 1.83 3.40
CA SER A 48 11.57 1.97 2.75
C SER A 48 12.53 2.81 3.62
N GLN A 49 13.83 2.62 3.39
CA GLN A 49 14.87 3.37 4.10
C GLN A 49 15.01 4.83 3.64
N GLY A 50 14.23 5.28 2.69
CA GLY A 50 14.25 6.65 2.15
C GLY A 50 13.96 6.65 0.65
N LEU A 51 12.68 6.59 0.29
CA LEU A 51 12.19 6.74 -1.07
C LEU A 51 11.23 7.93 -1.11
N PRO A 52 11.66 9.11 -1.60
CA PRO A 52 10.79 10.28 -1.70
C PRO A 52 9.46 9.97 -2.38
N GLY A 53 8.37 10.49 -1.84
CA GLY A 53 7.02 10.24 -2.33
C GLY A 53 6.36 8.95 -1.84
N PHE A 54 7.13 7.93 -1.47
CA PHE A 54 6.64 6.63 -0.99
C PHE A 54 6.81 6.47 0.51
N SER A 55 8.04 6.47 1.00
CA SER A 55 8.35 6.50 2.42
C SER A 55 9.71 7.14 2.63
N ASN A 56 9.70 8.32 3.21
CA ASN A 56 10.90 9.11 3.46
C ASN A 56 10.77 9.85 4.79
N ALA A 57 11.82 9.80 5.62
CA ALA A 57 11.93 10.58 6.82
C ALA A 57 12.63 11.90 6.53
N ASP A 58 12.14 13.00 7.11
CA ASP A 58 12.85 14.27 7.12
C ASP A 58 13.98 14.28 8.17
N ALA A 59 14.72 15.37 8.27
CA ALA A 59 15.81 15.52 9.23
C ALA A 59 15.34 15.49 10.71
N ALA A 60 14.07 15.76 10.97
CA ALA A 60 13.47 15.69 12.29
C ALA A 60 12.89 14.28 12.60
N GLY A 61 12.97 13.35 11.65
CA GLY A 61 12.45 12.00 11.79
C GLY A 61 10.96 11.85 11.45
N ASN A 62 10.32 12.87 10.89
CA ASN A 62 8.93 12.77 10.45
C ASN A 62 8.83 12.02 9.12
N TRP A 63 8.02 10.99 9.10
CA TRP A 63 7.80 10.18 7.90
C TRP A 63 6.72 10.77 7.01
N SER A 64 6.90 10.67 5.69
CA SER A 64 5.94 11.08 4.66
C SER A 64 5.98 10.13 3.47
N GLY A 65 4.90 10.08 2.69
CA GLY A 65 4.78 9.29 1.48
C GLY A 65 3.50 8.45 1.41
N ILE A 66 3.17 7.95 0.22
CA ILE A 66 1.97 7.14 -0.02
C ILE A 66 1.97 5.86 0.85
N ASP A 67 3.11 5.19 0.98
CA ASP A 67 3.25 3.99 1.81
C ASP A 67 3.08 4.29 3.30
N VAL A 68 3.55 5.45 3.74
CA VAL A 68 3.37 5.96 5.11
C VAL A 68 1.91 6.25 5.39
N ASP A 69 1.21 6.86 4.43
CA ASP A 69 -0.20 7.22 4.57
C ASP A 69 -1.10 5.99 4.70
N VAL A 70 -0.79 4.88 4.03
CA VAL A 70 -1.52 3.60 4.24
C VAL A 70 -1.40 3.15 5.70
N CYS A 71 -0.22 3.19 6.31
CA CYS A 71 -0.05 2.79 7.70
C CYS A 71 -0.74 3.76 8.67
N ARG A 72 -0.73 5.05 8.37
CA ARG A 72 -1.48 6.07 9.12
C ARG A 72 -2.99 5.87 9.00
N ALA A 73 -3.47 5.47 7.82
CA ALA A 73 -4.88 5.14 7.62
C ALA A 73 -5.32 3.97 8.52
N VAL A 74 -4.51 2.91 8.61
CA VAL A 74 -4.78 1.78 9.51
C VAL A 74 -4.77 2.22 10.97
N ALA A 75 -3.82 3.07 11.38
CA ALA A 75 -3.79 3.58 12.75
C ALA A 75 -5.01 4.47 13.07
N ALA A 76 -5.42 5.34 12.16
CA ALA A 76 -6.64 6.13 12.29
C ALA A 76 -7.89 5.24 12.40
N ALA A 77 -7.97 4.17 11.60
CA ALA A 77 -9.08 3.23 11.62
C ALA A 77 -9.20 2.45 12.93
N VAL A 78 -8.07 1.94 13.44
CA VAL A 78 -8.03 1.01 14.59
C VAL A 78 -7.94 1.74 15.92
N LEU A 79 -7.16 2.83 15.98
CA LEU A 79 -6.80 3.52 17.21
C LEU A 79 -7.36 4.94 17.29
N GLY A 80 -8.09 5.39 16.26
CA GLY A 80 -8.65 6.74 16.18
C GLY A 80 -7.59 7.86 16.02
N ASP A 81 -6.32 7.51 15.79
CA ASP A 81 -5.22 8.46 15.71
C ASP A 81 -4.18 8.00 14.69
N SER A 82 -4.03 8.76 13.60
CA SER A 82 -3.10 8.49 12.51
C SER A 82 -1.61 8.64 12.92
N GLY A 83 -1.34 9.29 14.03
CA GLY A 83 0.01 9.44 14.58
C GLY A 83 0.53 8.19 15.30
N LYS A 84 -0.35 7.24 15.65
CA LYS A 84 0.01 6.04 16.39
C LYS A 84 0.63 4.95 15.50
N VAL A 85 1.71 5.29 14.83
CA VAL A 85 2.49 4.36 13.98
C VAL A 85 3.95 4.37 14.38
N LYS A 86 4.52 3.17 14.50
CA LYS A 86 5.96 2.98 14.63
C LYS A 86 6.51 2.48 13.30
N PHE A 87 7.26 3.33 12.61
CA PHE A 87 7.88 3.01 11.34
C PHE A 87 9.22 2.30 11.54
N SER A 88 9.44 1.21 10.77
CA SER A 88 10.70 0.46 10.72
C SER A 88 11.24 0.54 9.28
N PRO A 89 12.34 1.27 9.06
CA PRO A 89 12.98 1.33 7.74
C PRO A 89 13.67 0.01 7.44
N LEU A 90 13.32 -0.63 6.33
CA LEU A 90 13.78 -1.95 5.91
C LEU A 90 14.43 -1.90 4.53
N THR A 91 15.50 -2.69 4.32
CA THR A 91 16.02 -2.95 2.98
C THR A 91 15.05 -3.81 2.17
N ALA A 92 15.26 -3.90 0.86
CA ALA A 92 14.46 -4.78 0.02
C ALA A 92 14.62 -6.26 0.38
N LYS A 93 15.79 -6.64 0.92
CA LYS A 93 16.13 -8.00 1.33
C LYS A 93 15.51 -8.38 2.67
N GLU A 94 15.49 -7.46 3.64
CA GLU A 94 15.01 -7.72 5.01
C GLU A 94 13.50 -7.71 5.17
N ARG A 95 12.79 -6.96 4.31
CA ARG A 95 11.36 -6.64 4.49
C ARG A 95 10.45 -7.85 4.72
N PHE A 96 10.69 -8.95 4.02
CA PHE A 96 9.85 -10.15 4.12
C PHE A 96 10.11 -10.91 5.43
N THR A 97 11.36 -10.98 5.87
CA THR A 97 11.72 -11.56 7.16
C THR A 97 11.15 -10.76 8.31
N ALA A 98 11.22 -9.43 8.25
CA ALA A 98 10.64 -8.55 9.27
C ALA A 98 9.10 -8.70 9.37
N LEU A 99 8.40 -8.87 8.23
CA LEU A 99 6.97 -9.14 8.24
C LEU A 99 6.67 -10.54 8.78
N SER A 100 7.36 -11.58 8.31
CA SER A 100 7.11 -12.97 8.71
C SER A 100 7.39 -13.20 10.20
N SER A 101 8.43 -12.58 10.76
CA SER A 101 8.79 -12.68 12.19
C SER A 101 7.85 -11.90 13.12
N GLY A 102 7.04 -10.99 12.59
CA GLY A 102 6.18 -10.09 13.38
C GLY A 102 6.93 -8.90 13.99
N GLU A 103 8.10 -8.57 13.48
CA GLU A 103 8.78 -7.31 13.77
C GLU A 103 7.90 -6.15 13.30
N VAL A 104 7.29 -6.28 12.11
CA VAL A 104 6.25 -5.37 11.62
C VAL A 104 4.94 -6.12 11.39
N ASP A 105 3.83 -5.42 11.47
CA ASP A 105 2.48 -5.99 11.30
C ASP A 105 1.88 -5.64 9.93
N ILE A 106 2.43 -4.62 9.27
CA ILE A 106 2.15 -4.20 7.90
C ILE A 106 3.49 -3.94 7.21
N LEU A 107 3.62 -4.40 5.98
CA LEU A 107 4.69 -4.00 5.07
C LEU A 107 4.11 -3.09 4.00
N SER A 108 4.27 -1.77 4.13
CA SER A 108 3.90 -0.78 3.13
C SER A 108 5.19 -0.10 2.64
N ARG A 109 5.78 -0.69 1.58
CA ARG A 109 7.16 -0.40 1.19
C ARG A 109 7.37 -0.67 -0.30
N ASN A 110 6.66 0.04 -1.17
CA ASN A 110 6.79 -0.12 -2.63
C ASN A 110 7.09 -1.59 -3.02
N THR A 111 6.24 -2.52 -2.56
CA THR A 111 6.46 -3.95 -2.71
C THR A 111 5.59 -4.51 -3.83
N THR A 112 6.22 -5.00 -4.88
CA THR A 112 5.53 -5.60 -6.02
C THR A 112 4.82 -6.88 -5.62
N TRP A 113 3.54 -6.97 -5.91
CA TRP A 113 2.75 -8.20 -5.78
C TRP A 113 3.15 -9.19 -6.87
N THR A 114 3.69 -10.34 -6.48
CA THR A 114 4.04 -11.44 -7.37
C THR A 114 3.56 -12.76 -6.80
N LEU A 115 3.34 -13.75 -7.68
CA LEU A 115 2.91 -15.09 -7.27
C LEU A 115 3.86 -15.70 -6.23
N SER A 116 5.17 -15.61 -6.43
CA SER A 116 6.14 -16.17 -5.49
C SER A 116 6.09 -15.50 -4.12
N ARG A 117 5.96 -14.17 -4.07
CA ARG A 117 5.86 -13.44 -2.81
C ARG A 117 4.57 -13.77 -2.06
N ASP A 118 3.49 -13.89 -2.78
CA ASP A 118 2.16 -14.20 -2.22
C ASP A 118 2.11 -15.65 -1.73
N ALA A 119 2.44 -16.61 -2.59
CA ALA A 119 2.27 -18.04 -2.32
C ALA A 119 3.40 -18.64 -1.47
N ASP A 120 4.69 -18.31 -1.76
CA ASP A 120 5.82 -18.98 -1.11
C ASP A 120 6.23 -18.31 0.23
N LEU A 121 6.00 -17.00 0.38
CA LEU A 121 6.45 -16.27 1.57
C LEU A 121 5.38 -16.16 2.66
N ASN A 122 4.22 -16.79 2.49
CA ASN A 122 3.08 -16.73 3.41
C ASN A 122 2.66 -15.29 3.71
N LEU A 123 2.54 -14.48 2.66
CA LEU A 123 2.12 -13.08 2.72
C LEU A 123 0.81 -12.90 1.96
N THR A 124 -0.01 -11.98 2.42
CA THR A 124 -1.20 -11.54 1.69
C THR A 124 -1.01 -10.09 1.26
N PHE A 125 -1.04 -9.84 -0.05
CA PHE A 125 -1.18 -8.49 -0.57
C PHE A 125 -2.64 -8.06 -0.47
N VAL A 126 -2.89 -6.92 0.13
CA VAL A 126 -4.26 -6.46 0.45
C VAL A 126 -4.87 -5.56 -0.62
N GLY A 127 -4.10 -5.23 -1.64
CA GLY A 127 -4.50 -4.38 -2.76
C GLY A 127 -3.28 -3.73 -3.40
N VAL A 128 -3.51 -2.96 -4.46
CA VAL A 128 -2.47 -2.17 -5.12
C VAL A 128 -2.67 -0.71 -4.73
N ASN A 129 -1.65 -0.11 -4.11
CA ASN A 129 -1.64 1.32 -3.80
C ASN A 129 -0.88 2.16 -4.83
N PHE A 130 -0.11 1.53 -5.73
CA PHE A 130 0.57 2.21 -6.81
C PHE A 130 0.88 1.25 -7.97
N TYR A 131 0.41 1.57 -9.17
CA TYR A 131 0.73 0.86 -10.41
C TYR A 131 1.96 1.45 -11.04
N ASP A 132 3.01 0.65 -11.19
CA ASP A 132 4.29 1.04 -11.74
C ASP A 132 4.79 0.05 -12.79
N GLY A 133 5.97 0.30 -13.29
CA GLY A 133 6.74 -0.55 -14.16
C GLY A 133 8.22 -0.23 -14.05
N GLN A 134 9.08 -1.22 -14.27
CA GLN A 134 10.52 -1.02 -14.26
C GLN A 134 11.01 -0.29 -15.49
N GLY A 135 11.98 0.59 -15.29
CA GLY A 135 12.69 1.31 -16.35
C GLY A 135 14.18 1.41 -16.11
N PHE A 136 14.81 2.23 -16.92
CA PHE A 136 16.24 2.55 -16.79
C PHE A 136 16.43 4.05 -16.76
N MET A 137 17.40 4.51 -15.98
CA MET A 137 17.87 5.89 -15.96
C MET A 137 19.31 5.93 -16.42
N VAL A 138 19.63 6.88 -17.29
CA VAL A 138 20.96 7.11 -17.83
C VAL A 138 21.34 8.58 -17.71
N ARG A 139 22.64 8.87 -17.78
CA ARG A 139 23.12 10.26 -17.90
C ARG A 139 22.85 10.77 -19.31
N LYS A 140 22.45 12.03 -19.45
CA LYS A 140 22.25 12.68 -20.74
C LYS A 140 23.54 12.68 -21.59
N SER A 141 24.70 12.81 -20.92
CA SER A 141 26.01 12.75 -21.56
C SER A 141 26.34 11.43 -22.26
N SER A 142 25.64 10.33 -21.92
CA SER A 142 25.78 9.04 -22.61
C SER A 142 25.23 9.04 -24.04
N GLY A 143 24.36 10.00 -24.37
CA GLY A 143 23.63 10.04 -25.65
C GLY A 143 22.59 8.92 -25.82
N ILE A 144 22.38 8.09 -24.81
CA ILE A 144 21.39 6.99 -24.86
C ILE A 144 19.99 7.60 -24.58
N THR A 145 19.08 7.44 -25.52
CA THR A 145 17.69 7.93 -25.39
C THR A 145 16.65 6.78 -25.37
N SER A 146 17.10 5.55 -25.55
CA SER A 146 16.26 4.34 -25.60
C SER A 146 17.11 3.12 -25.19
N THR A 147 16.46 2.10 -24.64
CA THR A 147 17.12 0.81 -24.33
C THR A 147 17.74 0.14 -25.56
N LYS A 148 17.36 0.53 -26.77
CA LYS A 148 18.00 0.08 -28.02
C LYS A 148 19.45 0.56 -28.15
N GLY A 149 19.83 1.59 -27.42
CA GLY A 149 21.20 2.12 -27.37
C GLY A 149 22.13 1.33 -26.43
N PHE A 150 21.65 0.36 -25.69
CA PHE A 150 22.48 -0.46 -24.81
C PHE A 150 23.40 -1.36 -25.59
N LYS A 151 24.65 -1.41 -25.19
CA LYS A 151 25.73 -2.21 -25.83
C LYS A 151 26.24 -3.28 -24.87
N ASN A 152 26.92 -4.29 -25.42
CA ASN A 152 27.62 -5.29 -24.64
C ASN A 152 28.61 -4.63 -23.66
N GLY A 153 28.65 -5.14 -22.43
CA GLY A 153 29.52 -4.64 -21.37
C GLY A 153 28.95 -3.46 -20.58
N ILE A 154 27.69 -3.02 -20.85
CA ILE A 154 27.04 -1.95 -20.06
C ILE A 154 26.94 -2.33 -18.59
N SER A 155 27.33 -1.45 -17.69
CA SER A 155 27.23 -1.64 -16.24
C SER A 155 25.90 -1.11 -15.72
N VAL A 156 25.22 -1.90 -14.85
CA VAL A 156 23.86 -1.64 -14.40
C VAL A 156 23.75 -1.70 -12.88
N CYS A 157 23.51 -0.55 -12.28
CA CYS A 157 23.23 -0.44 -10.85
C CYS A 157 21.78 -0.86 -10.52
N THR A 158 21.60 -1.61 -9.43
CA THR A 158 20.28 -2.00 -8.91
C THR A 158 20.34 -2.38 -7.43
N ASN A 159 19.15 -2.62 -6.81
CA ASN A 159 19.08 -3.16 -5.45
C ASN A 159 18.91 -4.69 -5.46
N THR A 160 19.60 -5.38 -4.55
CA THR A 160 19.43 -6.83 -4.34
C THR A 160 18.08 -7.17 -3.70
N GLY A 161 17.57 -8.38 -3.95
CA GLY A 161 16.32 -8.87 -3.36
C GLY A 161 15.06 -8.23 -3.92
N THR A 162 15.14 -7.69 -5.14
CA THR A 162 14.06 -7.01 -5.83
C THR A 162 13.56 -7.77 -7.05
N THR A 163 12.32 -7.53 -7.49
CA THR A 163 11.82 -7.94 -8.79
C THR A 163 12.65 -7.31 -9.91
N THR A 164 13.11 -6.08 -9.69
CA THR A 164 13.85 -5.31 -10.69
C THR A 164 15.24 -5.88 -10.96
N GLU A 165 15.87 -6.52 -9.98
CA GLU A 165 17.12 -7.31 -10.19
C GLU A 165 16.86 -8.53 -11.10
N LEU A 166 15.75 -9.25 -10.87
CA LEU A 166 15.39 -10.41 -11.68
C LEU A 166 15.01 -10.00 -13.11
N ASN A 167 14.14 -8.99 -13.24
CA ASN A 167 13.70 -8.48 -14.54
C ASN A 167 14.87 -7.90 -15.36
N MET A 168 15.83 -7.24 -14.71
CA MET A 168 17.05 -6.77 -15.35
C MET A 168 17.80 -7.94 -16.02
N ARG A 169 18.03 -9.01 -15.28
CA ARG A 169 18.68 -10.21 -15.82
C ARG A 169 17.92 -10.76 -17.03
N ASP A 170 16.62 -10.89 -16.94
CA ASP A 170 15.79 -11.43 -18.01
C ASP A 170 15.74 -10.50 -19.23
N PHE A 171 15.74 -9.18 -18.99
CA PHE A 171 15.80 -8.17 -20.05
C PHE A 171 17.09 -8.29 -20.89
N PHE A 172 18.25 -8.35 -20.25
CA PHE A 172 19.54 -8.42 -20.95
C PHE A 172 19.75 -9.79 -21.62
N ASN A 173 19.40 -10.88 -20.93
CA ASN A 173 19.51 -12.23 -21.46
C ASN A 173 18.64 -12.43 -22.71
N SER A 174 17.40 -11.98 -22.69
CA SER A 174 16.47 -12.11 -23.84
C SER A 174 16.94 -11.36 -25.09
N ARG A 175 17.73 -10.30 -24.90
CA ARG A 175 18.32 -9.49 -25.97
C ARG A 175 19.71 -9.89 -26.36
N LYS A 176 20.30 -10.88 -25.66
CA LYS A 176 21.67 -11.34 -25.86
C LYS A 176 22.70 -10.20 -25.71
N ILE A 177 22.45 -9.29 -24.79
CA ILE A 177 23.34 -8.19 -24.43
C ILE A 177 24.08 -8.62 -23.17
N SER A 178 25.42 -8.72 -23.23
CA SER A 178 26.23 -8.90 -22.04
C SER A 178 26.22 -7.63 -21.20
N TYR A 179 26.08 -7.75 -19.88
CA TYR A 179 26.03 -6.60 -18.96
C TYR A 179 26.78 -6.93 -17.67
N GLU A 180 27.16 -5.88 -16.93
CA GLU A 180 27.84 -6.00 -15.65
C GLU A 180 26.86 -5.55 -14.54
N PRO A 181 26.30 -6.47 -13.74
CA PRO A 181 25.42 -6.11 -12.63
C PRO A 181 26.22 -5.54 -11.46
N VAL A 182 25.82 -4.37 -10.96
CA VAL A 182 26.38 -3.73 -9.77
C VAL A 182 25.26 -3.55 -8.76
N ALA A 183 25.11 -4.53 -7.86
CA ALA A 183 23.99 -4.63 -6.94
C ALA A 183 24.38 -4.25 -5.52
N PHE A 184 23.50 -3.49 -4.85
CA PHE A 184 23.68 -3.05 -3.47
C PHE A 184 22.45 -3.39 -2.64
N GLU A 185 22.64 -3.55 -1.35
CA GLU A 185 21.53 -3.79 -0.43
C GLU A 185 20.76 -2.51 -0.08
N LYS A 186 21.47 -1.40 0.15
CA LYS A 186 20.88 -0.10 0.50
C LYS A 186 20.61 0.74 -0.74
N ALA A 187 19.44 1.37 -0.78
CA ALA A 187 19.05 2.23 -1.91
C ALA A 187 19.99 3.44 -2.09
N ASP A 188 20.44 4.05 -0.99
CA ASP A 188 21.35 5.19 -1.06
C ASP A 188 22.73 4.83 -1.63
N GLU A 189 23.21 3.59 -1.40
CA GLU A 189 24.46 3.09 -1.99
C GLU A 189 24.32 2.96 -3.51
N VAL A 190 23.15 2.52 -4.01
CA VAL A 190 22.88 2.46 -5.46
C VAL A 190 22.93 3.85 -6.07
N VAL A 191 22.24 4.82 -5.45
CA VAL A 191 22.20 6.21 -5.92
C VAL A 191 23.60 6.81 -5.95
N GLN A 192 24.36 6.66 -4.86
CA GLN A 192 25.75 7.17 -4.78
C GLN A 192 26.68 6.53 -5.83
N ALA A 193 26.58 5.23 -6.01
CA ALA A 193 27.40 4.50 -6.98
C ALA A 193 27.08 4.95 -8.43
N TYR A 194 25.79 5.06 -8.76
CA TYR A 194 25.36 5.55 -10.06
C TYR A 194 25.74 7.02 -10.28
N ASP A 195 25.48 7.90 -9.31
CA ASP A 195 25.79 9.33 -9.41
C ASP A 195 27.31 9.58 -9.56
N ALA A 196 28.15 8.78 -8.87
CA ALA A 196 29.60 8.80 -8.97
C ALA A 196 30.17 8.19 -10.29
N GLY A 197 29.32 7.66 -11.18
CA GLY A 197 29.75 7.08 -12.45
C GLY A 197 30.21 5.63 -12.42
N ARG A 198 29.97 4.90 -11.33
CA ARG A 198 30.34 3.49 -11.23
C ARG A 198 29.51 2.58 -12.14
N CYS A 199 28.27 3.01 -12.50
CA CYS A 199 27.40 2.32 -13.44
C CYS A 199 26.99 3.24 -14.57
N ASP A 200 26.82 2.68 -15.77
CA ASP A 200 26.32 3.40 -16.95
C ASP A 200 24.83 3.71 -16.84
N THR A 201 24.08 2.80 -16.22
CA THR A 201 22.63 2.93 -16.03
C THR A 201 22.20 2.45 -14.64
N TYR A 202 21.08 3.01 -14.17
CA TYR A 202 20.40 2.58 -12.95
C TYR A 202 19.00 2.05 -13.30
N THR A 203 18.63 0.89 -12.75
CA THR A 203 17.32 0.28 -12.98
C THR A 203 16.59 -0.03 -11.69
N THR A 204 15.34 0.40 -11.61
CA THR A 204 14.32 0.09 -10.63
C THR A 204 12.96 0.51 -11.19
N ASP A 205 11.90 0.55 -10.37
CA ASP A 205 10.59 1.11 -10.73
C ASP A 205 10.75 2.53 -11.28
N LYS A 206 9.99 2.92 -12.29
CA LYS A 206 10.11 4.24 -12.94
C LYS A 206 9.80 5.38 -11.97
N SER A 207 8.81 5.19 -11.09
CA SER A 207 8.56 6.14 -10.00
C SER A 207 9.74 6.23 -9.03
N GLY A 208 10.35 5.09 -8.73
CA GLY A 208 11.55 5.00 -7.92
C GLY A 208 12.74 5.71 -8.56
N LEU A 209 12.96 5.55 -9.87
CA LEU A 209 13.99 6.30 -10.62
C LEU A 209 13.75 7.81 -10.54
N ALA A 210 12.50 8.25 -10.75
CA ALA A 210 12.14 9.66 -10.65
C ALA A 210 12.38 10.21 -9.23
N ALA A 211 11.97 9.45 -8.20
CA ALA A 211 12.19 9.81 -6.81
C ALA A 211 13.68 9.87 -6.44
N GLN A 212 14.47 8.85 -6.79
CA GLN A 212 15.89 8.81 -6.48
C GLN A 212 16.69 9.86 -7.24
N ARG A 213 16.26 10.24 -8.45
CA ARG A 213 16.86 11.32 -9.21
C ARG A 213 16.89 12.64 -8.43
N THR A 214 15.85 12.92 -7.61
CA THR A 214 15.80 14.15 -6.79
C THR A 214 16.90 14.23 -5.73
N LYS A 215 17.53 13.09 -5.39
CA LYS A 215 18.62 12.99 -4.41
C LYS A 215 20.01 13.11 -5.04
N MET A 216 20.11 13.12 -6.36
CA MET A 216 21.39 13.19 -7.07
C MET A 216 21.95 14.61 -7.06
N LYS A 217 23.26 14.70 -7.25
CA LYS A 217 23.99 15.99 -7.27
C LYS A 217 23.47 16.93 -8.35
N ASN A 218 23.20 16.41 -9.55
CA ASN A 218 22.69 17.15 -10.69
C ASN A 218 21.48 16.41 -11.29
N PRO A 219 20.27 16.51 -10.70
CA PRO A 219 19.10 15.74 -11.16
C PRO A 219 18.77 15.90 -12.63
N ASP A 220 18.99 17.12 -13.18
CA ASP A 220 18.67 17.45 -14.56
C ASP A 220 19.63 16.84 -15.60
N GLU A 221 20.76 16.30 -15.18
CA GLU A 221 21.69 15.59 -16.07
C GLU A 221 21.28 14.12 -16.31
N HIS A 222 20.20 13.66 -15.70
CA HIS A 222 19.72 12.28 -15.77
C HIS A 222 18.34 12.22 -16.42
N ILE A 223 18.12 11.19 -17.24
CA ILE A 223 16.82 10.91 -17.87
C ILE A 223 16.38 9.47 -17.56
N VAL A 224 15.11 9.32 -17.27
CA VAL A 224 14.44 8.00 -17.24
C VAL A 224 14.03 7.69 -18.68
N LEU A 225 14.49 6.54 -19.19
CA LEU A 225 14.19 6.10 -20.56
C LEU A 225 12.70 5.80 -20.71
N PRO A 226 12.13 5.96 -21.92
CA PRO A 226 10.69 5.82 -22.15
C PRO A 226 10.18 4.38 -21.96
N GLU A 227 11.02 3.38 -22.21
CA GLU A 227 10.59 1.99 -22.15
C GLU A 227 10.26 1.54 -20.73
N THR A 228 9.23 0.69 -20.64
CA THR A 228 8.85 -0.04 -19.43
C THR A 228 9.04 -1.52 -19.70
N ILE A 229 9.80 -2.21 -18.85
CA ILE A 229 10.22 -3.59 -19.10
C ILE A 229 9.50 -4.63 -18.24
N SER A 230 8.70 -4.19 -17.26
CA SER A 230 7.89 -5.07 -16.41
C SER A 230 6.62 -4.38 -15.95
N LYS A 231 5.73 -5.16 -15.33
CA LYS A 231 4.60 -4.67 -14.52
C LYS A 231 5.00 -4.76 -13.06
N GLU A 232 4.83 -3.65 -12.34
CA GLU A 232 5.12 -3.56 -10.91
C GLU A 232 3.86 -3.04 -10.17
N PRO A 233 2.87 -3.93 -9.88
CA PRO A 233 1.74 -3.57 -9.03
C PRO A 233 2.23 -3.54 -7.57
N LEU A 234 2.46 -2.34 -7.05
CA LEU A 234 2.96 -2.13 -5.69
C LEU A 234 1.80 -2.13 -4.71
N GLY A 235 1.96 -2.81 -3.59
CA GLY A 235 0.91 -2.84 -2.58
C GLY A 235 1.39 -3.21 -1.19
N PRO A 236 0.59 -2.85 -0.16
CA PRO A 236 0.84 -3.27 1.19
C PRO A 236 0.57 -4.77 1.36
N ALA A 237 1.35 -5.40 2.24
CA ALA A 237 1.24 -6.81 2.55
C ALA A 237 1.18 -7.03 4.07
N VAL A 238 0.50 -8.10 4.46
CA VAL A 238 0.39 -8.60 5.82
C VAL A 238 0.76 -10.08 5.88
N ARG A 239 0.94 -10.64 7.08
CA ARG A 239 1.14 -12.09 7.25
C ARG A 239 -0.13 -12.86 6.94
N HIS A 240 -0.02 -14.05 6.36
CA HIS A 240 -1.13 -15.00 6.25
C HIS A 240 -1.71 -15.38 7.63
N GLY A 241 -2.98 -15.77 7.63
CA GLY A 241 -3.63 -16.41 8.77
C GLY A 241 -4.26 -15.48 9.79
N ASP A 242 -4.29 -14.17 9.53
CA ASP A 242 -5.07 -13.19 10.31
C ASP A 242 -6.01 -12.40 9.39
N GLN A 243 -7.12 -13.07 9.00
CA GLN A 243 -8.08 -12.56 8.01
C GLN A 243 -8.69 -11.21 8.44
N VAL A 244 -8.93 -11.02 9.73
CA VAL A 244 -9.48 -9.75 10.24
C VAL A 244 -8.48 -8.61 10.05
N TRP A 245 -7.20 -8.86 10.32
CA TRP A 245 -6.16 -7.85 10.11
C TRP A 245 -5.96 -7.54 8.63
N GLU A 246 -6.00 -8.57 7.78
CA GLU A 246 -5.98 -8.43 6.33
C GLU A 246 -7.12 -7.54 5.84
N ASP A 247 -8.36 -7.82 6.30
CA ASP A 247 -9.54 -7.03 5.95
C ASP A 247 -9.42 -5.58 6.43
N ILE A 248 -8.94 -5.33 7.65
CA ILE A 248 -8.72 -3.96 8.16
C ILE A 248 -7.75 -3.18 7.27
N VAL A 249 -6.60 -3.77 6.93
CA VAL A 249 -5.59 -3.08 6.10
C VAL A 249 -6.11 -2.85 4.69
N ARG A 250 -6.78 -3.85 4.10
CA ARG A 250 -7.42 -3.75 2.78
C ARG A 250 -8.46 -2.63 2.74
N TRP A 251 -9.41 -2.66 3.66
CA TRP A 251 -10.50 -1.69 3.67
C TRP A 251 -10.03 -0.29 4.07
N SER A 252 -8.94 -0.16 4.84
CA SER A 252 -8.31 1.15 5.08
C SER A 252 -7.78 1.78 3.79
N LEU A 253 -7.10 0.99 2.93
CA LEU A 253 -6.67 1.46 1.61
C LEU A 253 -7.88 1.75 0.69
N PHE A 254 -8.87 0.86 0.67
CA PHE A 254 -10.04 0.99 -0.19
C PHE A 254 -10.89 2.21 0.20
N ALA A 255 -11.01 2.51 1.50
CA ALA A 255 -11.71 3.70 1.97
C ALA A 255 -11.06 5.01 1.47
N MET A 256 -9.74 5.06 1.37
CA MET A 256 -9.04 6.22 0.81
C MET A 256 -9.38 6.40 -0.69
N ILE A 257 -9.42 5.30 -1.45
CA ILE A 257 -9.69 5.32 -2.89
C ILE A 257 -11.18 5.61 -3.15
N GLU A 258 -12.09 4.96 -2.42
CA GLU A 258 -13.53 5.17 -2.56
C GLU A 258 -13.95 6.58 -2.11
N ALA A 259 -13.30 7.14 -1.08
CA ALA A 259 -13.51 8.52 -0.67
C ALA A 259 -13.16 9.52 -1.77
N GLU A 260 -12.08 9.28 -2.53
CA GLU A 260 -11.74 10.10 -3.69
C GLU A 260 -12.82 10.01 -4.77
N GLU A 261 -13.34 8.81 -5.03
CA GLU A 261 -14.39 8.58 -6.03
C GLU A 261 -15.68 9.35 -5.70
N TYR A 262 -16.03 9.46 -4.41
CA TYR A 262 -17.16 10.24 -3.94
C TYR A 262 -16.86 11.72 -3.69
N GLY A 263 -15.65 12.19 -3.94
CA GLY A 263 -15.25 13.58 -3.68
C GLY A 263 -15.20 13.92 -2.19
N ILE A 264 -15.02 12.92 -1.32
CA ILE A 264 -14.87 13.13 0.11
C ILE A 264 -13.39 13.42 0.39
N THR A 265 -13.12 14.55 1.03
CA THR A 265 -11.77 15.04 1.35
C THR A 265 -11.61 15.21 2.85
N SER A 266 -10.38 15.39 3.30
CA SER A 266 -10.10 15.74 4.70
C SER A 266 -10.85 16.99 5.17
N ALA A 267 -11.08 17.95 4.26
CA ALA A 267 -11.76 19.21 4.57
C ALA A 267 -13.30 19.09 4.70
N ASN A 268 -13.93 18.15 3.96
CA ASN A 268 -15.38 18.03 3.93
C ASN A 268 -15.96 16.78 4.64
N ALA A 269 -15.12 15.87 5.11
CA ALA A 269 -15.53 14.57 5.63
C ALA A 269 -16.62 14.63 6.70
N ASP A 270 -16.54 15.56 7.65
CA ASP A 270 -17.57 15.71 8.70
C ASP A 270 -18.93 16.11 8.15
N SER A 271 -18.98 16.99 7.14
CA SER A 271 -20.22 17.42 6.52
C SER A 271 -20.91 16.32 5.72
N MET A 272 -20.12 15.31 5.25
CA MET A 272 -20.64 14.17 4.48
C MET A 272 -21.52 13.23 5.30
N LYS A 273 -21.52 13.32 6.64
CA LYS A 273 -22.46 12.59 7.50
C LYS A 273 -23.93 12.93 7.21
N SER A 274 -24.20 14.15 6.74
CA SER A 274 -25.53 14.60 6.34
C SER A 274 -25.81 14.49 4.85
N SER A 275 -24.97 13.76 4.09
CA SER A 275 -25.17 13.53 2.66
C SER A 275 -26.50 12.81 2.38
N GLU A 276 -27.16 13.15 1.29
CA GLU A 276 -28.33 12.40 0.81
C GLU A 276 -27.95 11.06 0.13
N ASN A 277 -26.69 10.86 -0.22
CA ASN A 277 -26.20 9.63 -0.84
C ASN A 277 -25.97 8.53 0.22
N PRO A 278 -26.73 7.40 0.20
CA PRO A 278 -26.60 6.34 1.18
C PRO A 278 -25.21 5.67 1.17
N ALA A 279 -24.52 5.63 0.01
CA ALA A 279 -23.18 5.07 -0.07
C ALA A 279 -22.16 5.92 0.70
N ILE A 280 -22.27 7.25 0.58
CA ILE A 280 -21.46 8.19 1.34
C ILE A 280 -21.74 8.06 2.84
N LYS A 281 -23.03 8.01 3.25
CA LYS A 281 -23.41 7.83 4.67
C LYS A 281 -22.78 6.56 5.25
N ARG A 282 -22.83 5.44 4.52
CA ARG A 282 -22.21 4.19 4.98
C ARG A 282 -20.71 4.32 5.09
N LEU A 283 -20.05 4.89 4.08
CA LEU A 283 -18.60 5.06 4.08
C LEU A 283 -18.12 5.92 5.25
N VAL A 284 -18.85 7.00 5.59
CA VAL A 284 -18.46 7.86 6.72
C VAL A 284 -19.02 7.41 8.07
N GLY A 285 -19.65 6.22 8.15
CA GLY A 285 -20.17 5.65 9.39
C GLY A 285 -21.43 6.34 9.95
N ALA A 286 -22.13 7.14 9.14
CA ALA A 286 -23.39 7.77 9.52
C ALA A 286 -24.62 6.85 9.37
N GLU A 287 -24.46 5.74 8.62
CA GLU A 287 -25.49 4.72 8.41
C GLU A 287 -24.85 3.33 8.36
N GLY A 288 -25.49 2.32 8.93
CA GLY A 288 -25.00 0.97 9.01
C GLY A 288 -23.92 0.76 10.07
N GLU A 289 -23.35 -0.46 10.12
CA GLU A 289 -22.37 -0.88 11.13
C GLU A 289 -21.16 -1.58 10.47
N LEU A 290 -20.58 -0.97 9.43
CA LEU A 290 -19.47 -1.58 8.69
C LEU A 290 -18.22 -1.79 9.56
N GLY A 291 -17.99 -0.93 10.56
CA GLY A 291 -16.90 -1.09 11.51
C GLY A 291 -17.01 -2.39 12.33
N ALA A 292 -18.22 -2.79 12.71
CA ALA A 292 -18.47 -4.03 13.44
C ALA A 292 -18.04 -5.27 12.64
N LEU A 293 -18.17 -5.25 11.30
CA LEU A 293 -17.72 -6.32 10.41
C LEU A 293 -16.21 -6.50 10.44
N LEU A 294 -15.47 -5.44 10.72
CA LEU A 294 -14.01 -5.40 10.86
C LEU A 294 -13.55 -5.54 12.33
N GLY A 295 -14.49 -5.53 13.29
CA GLY A 295 -14.18 -5.57 14.72
C GLY A 295 -13.59 -4.28 15.27
N ILE A 296 -13.88 -3.13 14.66
CA ILE A 296 -13.41 -1.80 15.04
C ILE A 296 -14.58 -0.80 15.13
N GLY A 297 -14.31 0.44 15.51
CA GLY A 297 -15.34 1.50 15.60
C GLY A 297 -15.98 1.82 14.26
N ASN A 298 -17.23 2.26 14.25
CA ASN A 298 -17.98 2.54 13.03
C ASN A 298 -17.52 3.82 12.30
N ASP A 299 -16.76 4.66 12.98
CA ASP A 299 -16.14 5.88 12.46
C ASP A 299 -14.75 5.65 11.83
N TRP A 300 -14.36 4.39 11.63
CA TRP A 300 -13.04 3.98 11.13
C TRP A 300 -12.62 4.69 9.84
N SER A 301 -13.48 4.70 8.84
CA SER A 301 -13.18 5.32 7.54
C SER A 301 -13.23 6.84 7.60
N LEU A 302 -14.16 7.42 8.42
CA LEU A 302 -14.19 8.85 8.69
C LEU A 302 -12.89 9.33 9.33
N ASN A 303 -12.36 8.58 10.30
CA ASN A 303 -11.08 8.87 10.95
C ASN A 303 -9.92 8.85 9.95
N ILE A 304 -9.92 7.89 9.01
CA ILE A 304 -8.95 7.85 7.92
C ILE A 304 -9.03 9.14 7.09
N ILE A 305 -10.22 9.45 6.57
CA ILE A 305 -10.38 10.56 5.64
C ILE A 305 -10.07 11.90 6.31
N LYS A 306 -10.49 12.11 7.56
CA LYS A 306 -10.21 13.35 8.30
C LYS A 306 -8.72 13.57 8.56
N GLN A 307 -7.99 12.52 8.91
CA GLN A 307 -6.62 12.64 9.43
C GLN A 307 -5.57 12.39 8.36
N VAL A 308 -5.86 11.55 7.36
CA VAL A 308 -4.95 11.19 6.29
C VAL A 308 -5.41 11.76 4.94
N GLY A 309 -6.70 11.92 4.75
CA GLY A 309 -7.30 12.32 3.47
C GLY A 309 -7.64 11.13 2.58
N ASN A 310 -8.22 11.41 1.42
CA ASN A 310 -8.46 10.43 0.39
C ASN A 310 -7.17 10.12 -0.40
N TYR A 311 -7.22 9.13 -1.29
CA TYR A 311 -6.04 8.73 -2.07
C TYR A 311 -5.52 9.86 -2.97
N GLY A 312 -6.39 10.66 -3.57
CA GLY A 312 -6.00 11.82 -4.40
C GLY A 312 -5.24 12.88 -3.61
N GLU A 313 -5.65 13.15 -2.36
CA GLU A 313 -4.94 14.07 -1.47
C GLU A 313 -3.56 13.50 -1.09
N SER A 314 -3.48 12.20 -0.80
CA SER A 314 -2.21 11.53 -0.53
C SER A 314 -1.28 11.55 -1.74
N TYR A 315 -1.78 11.22 -2.95
CA TYR A 315 -1.00 11.29 -4.17
C TYR A 315 -0.51 12.72 -4.45
N LYS A 316 -1.40 13.70 -4.32
CA LYS A 316 -1.07 15.11 -4.57
C LYS A 316 0.09 15.59 -3.71
N ARG A 317 -0.02 15.47 -2.38
CA ARG A 317 1.01 16.00 -1.46
C ARG A 317 2.33 15.23 -1.51
N ASN A 318 2.29 13.91 -1.77
CA ASN A 318 3.49 13.08 -1.71
C ASN A 318 4.21 12.93 -3.06
N ILE A 319 3.48 12.95 -4.17
CA ILE A 319 4.01 12.63 -5.51
C ILE A 319 3.91 13.82 -6.46
N ALA A 320 2.70 14.37 -6.67
CA ALA A 320 2.50 15.38 -7.70
C ALA A 320 3.14 16.73 -7.35
N ASP A 321 2.88 17.23 -6.14
CA ASP A 321 3.40 18.52 -5.67
C ASP A 321 4.94 18.48 -5.46
N THR A 322 5.53 17.28 -5.33
CA THR A 322 6.99 17.12 -5.24
C THR A 322 7.69 17.07 -6.60
N GLY A 323 6.94 17.04 -7.69
CA GLY A 323 7.47 16.96 -9.05
C GLY A 323 8.00 15.56 -9.45
N ILE A 324 7.84 14.54 -8.61
CA ILE A 324 8.28 13.16 -8.92
C ILE A 324 7.50 12.64 -10.13
N LEU A 325 6.16 12.65 -10.06
CA LEU A 325 5.27 12.27 -11.16
C LEU A 325 4.03 13.18 -11.12
N PRO A 326 4.00 14.28 -11.88
CA PRO A 326 2.89 15.21 -11.85
C PRO A 326 1.60 14.63 -12.43
N ALA A 327 1.70 13.69 -13.37
CA ALA A 327 0.56 13.01 -13.96
C ALA A 327 0.34 11.63 -13.30
N ARG A 328 -0.91 11.34 -12.94
CA ARG A 328 -1.27 10.07 -12.26
C ARG A 328 -1.20 8.84 -13.18
N GLY A 329 -1.53 8.99 -14.46
CA GLY A 329 -1.57 7.86 -15.41
C GLY A 329 -2.44 6.71 -14.87
N PRO A 330 -1.92 5.47 -14.83
CA PRO A 330 -2.66 4.32 -14.28
C PRO A 330 -3.15 4.51 -12.83
N ASN A 331 -2.51 5.37 -12.06
CA ASN A 331 -2.86 5.68 -10.67
C ASN A 331 -3.99 6.70 -10.52
N ALA A 332 -4.63 7.12 -11.61
CA ALA A 332 -5.90 7.82 -11.56
C ALA A 332 -7.05 6.85 -11.30
N LEU A 333 -8.18 7.36 -10.79
CA LEU A 333 -9.42 6.58 -10.66
C LEU A 333 -9.88 6.06 -12.05
N TRP A 334 -10.57 4.94 -12.06
CA TRP A 334 -11.18 4.38 -13.25
C TRP A 334 -12.12 5.36 -13.96
N THR A 335 -12.81 6.22 -13.20
CA THR A 335 -13.66 7.30 -13.71
C THR A 335 -12.86 8.42 -14.40
N ASN A 336 -11.56 8.51 -14.16
CA ASN A 336 -10.65 9.54 -14.67
C ASN A 336 -9.59 8.96 -15.63
N GLY A 337 -9.88 7.81 -16.24
CA GLY A 337 -9.00 7.18 -17.23
C GLY A 337 -7.83 6.38 -16.67
N GLY A 338 -7.78 6.17 -15.36
CA GLY A 338 -6.82 5.28 -14.71
C GLY A 338 -7.38 3.87 -14.48
N ILE A 339 -6.74 3.12 -13.60
CA ILE A 339 -7.12 1.75 -13.25
C ILE A 339 -7.30 1.53 -11.75
N LEU A 340 -7.29 2.59 -10.94
CA LEU A 340 -7.67 2.47 -9.53
C LEU A 340 -9.17 2.20 -9.45
N TYR A 341 -9.50 0.98 -9.03
CA TYR A 341 -10.84 0.46 -8.90
C TYR A 341 -10.90 -0.47 -7.70
N VAL A 342 -11.74 -0.16 -6.73
CA VAL A 342 -11.86 -0.92 -5.49
C VAL A 342 -13.28 -1.43 -5.26
N ALA A 343 -13.42 -2.44 -4.40
CA ALA A 343 -14.71 -2.95 -4.00
C ALA A 343 -15.44 -1.90 -3.14
N PRO A 344 -16.77 -1.69 -3.34
CA PRO A 344 -17.54 -0.71 -2.58
C PRO A 344 -17.79 -1.14 -1.14
N ALA A 345 -17.73 -0.21 -0.20
CA ALA A 345 -18.09 -0.42 1.20
C ALA A 345 -19.61 -0.49 1.37
N ARG A 346 -20.16 -1.72 1.42
CA ARG A 346 -21.62 -1.97 1.57
C ARG A 346 -21.87 -3.18 2.47
#